data_63896b79b88fc418be7787996e03a576
#
_entry.id   63896b79b88fc418be7787996e03a576
#
_cell.length_a   1.000
_cell.length_b   1.000
_cell.length_c   1.000
_cell.angle_alpha   90.00
_cell.angle_beta   90.00
_cell.angle_gamma   90.00
#
_symmetry.space_group_name_H-M   'P 1'
#
loop_
_entity.id
_entity.type
_entity.pdbx_description
1 polymer ?
#
loop_
_entity_poly.entity_id
_entity_poly.type
_entity_poly.pdbx_seq_one_letter_code
_entity_poly.pdbx_strand_id
1 'polypeptide(L)'
;MTAVTMTTSATAACRFGSARLLAAGLLGVALAAVLPAVPAHGLDIDPAAARGQLLLPTEPDGAVTPTAAKQKLTKTPQTVVLAGRVGARGMDPFLENKASFVLLEIPADDHAKKPGHDNDNCPFCKKRQANAPMTAVQFLGPDGKVIPVDARKLFGIQKGSDVVVRGQGVFDAKLAIPVIQLTADGIYVRKPAE
;
A
#
# COMPACT_ATOMS: atom_id res chain seq x y z
N MET A 1 -21.25 -26.82 -40.16
CA MET A 1 -22.60 -26.25 -40.44
C MET A 1 -23.35 -26.27 -39.11
N THR A 2 -23.41 -25.19 -38.42
CA THR A 2 -24.40 -24.98 -37.32
C THR A 2 -24.53 -23.48 -37.10
N ALA A 3 -25.77 -23.01 -37.10
CA ALA A 3 -26.23 -21.65 -37.33
C ALA A 3 -26.05 -20.71 -36.15
N VAL A 4 -25.74 -19.46 -36.49
CA VAL A 4 -25.74 -18.28 -35.63
C VAL A 4 -27.18 -17.78 -35.51
N THR A 5 -27.67 -17.61 -34.28
CA THR A 5 -28.97 -16.97 -34.04
C THR A 5 -28.72 -15.56 -33.44
N MET A 6 -29.03 -14.55 -34.26
CA MET A 6 -29.09 -13.14 -33.85
C MET A 6 -30.41 -12.85 -33.13
N THR A 7 -30.37 -12.24 -31.97
CA THR A 7 -31.56 -11.75 -31.27
C THR A 7 -31.56 -10.21 -31.30
N THR A 8 -32.62 -9.67 -31.87
CA THR A 8 -32.85 -8.26 -32.20
C THR A 8 -33.34 -7.47 -30.99
N SER A 9 -32.75 -6.28 -30.78
CA SER A 9 -33.15 -5.31 -29.75
C SER A 9 -34.45 -4.60 -30.09
N ALA A 10 -35.32 -4.47 -29.10
CA ALA A 10 -36.54 -3.66 -29.17
C ALA A 10 -36.27 -2.23 -28.64
N THR A 11 -36.52 -1.26 -29.53
CA THR A 11 -36.46 0.18 -29.25
C THR A 11 -37.81 0.64 -28.68
N ALA A 12 -37.82 1.16 -27.44
CA ALA A 12 -38.99 1.77 -26.83
C ALA A 12 -38.97 3.29 -27.06
N ALA A 13 -39.88 3.78 -27.90
CA ALA A 13 -40.10 5.18 -28.15
C ALA A 13 -40.97 5.78 -27.04
N CYS A 14 -40.47 6.81 -26.38
CA CYS A 14 -41.22 7.59 -25.38
C CYS A 14 -41.90 8.79 -26.08
N ARG A 15 -43.27 8.81 -26.04
CA ARG A 15 -44.12 9.82 -26.64
C ARG A 15 -44.12 11.09 -25.82
N PHE A 16 -43.86 12.21 -26.48
CA PHE A 16 -44.12 13.55 -25.98
C PHE A 16 -45.63 13.81 -25.88
N GLY A 17 -46.11 14.11 -24.68
CA GLY A 17 -47.45 14.61 -24.42
C GLY A 17 -47.39 16.10 -24.03
N SER A 18 -47.84 16.95 -24.92
CA SER A 18 -48.05 18.39 -24.66
C SER A 18 -49.33 18.62 -23.86
N ALA A 19 -49.25 19.30 -22.72
CA ALA A 19 -50.42 19.83 -22.03
C ALA A 19 -50.10 21.18 -21.36
N ARG A 20 -50.75 22.15 -21.88
CA ARG A 20 -51.21 23.50 -21.60
C ARG A 20 -50.93 24.15 -20.24
N LEU A 21 -50.47 25.40 -20.39
CA LEU A 21 -50.39 26.47 -19.40
C LEU A 21 -51.68 26.65 -18.56
N LEU A 22 -51.49 26.80 -17.26
CA LEU A 22 -52.30 27.68 -16.40
C LEU A 22 -51.36 28.37 -15.42
N ALA A 23 -51.34 29.70 -15.54
CA ALA A 23 -50.63 30.60 -14.63
C ALA A 23 -51.42 30.71 -13.32
N ALA A 24 -50.74 30.39 -12.21
CA ALA A 24 -51.18 30.78 -10.88
C ALA A 24 -49.95 31.17 -10.08
N GLY A 25 -49.84 32.45 -9.77
CA GLY A 25 -48.77 33.00 -8.96
C GLY A 25 -48.87 32.50 -7.51
N LEU A 26 -47.76 32.01 -7.01
CA LEU A 26 -47.57 31.79 -5.57
C LEU A 26 -46.18 32.30 -5.21
N LEU A 27 -46.18 33.32 -4.33
CA LEU A 27 -45.00 33.81 -3.64
C LEU A 27 -44.27 32.61 -2.98
N GLY A 28 -43.20 32.13 -3.60
CA GLY A 28 -42.30 31.13 -3.01
C GLY A 28 -41.35 31.84 -2.06
N VAL A 29 -41.56 31.72 -0.76
CA VAL A 29 -40.57 32.02 0.25
C VAL A 29 -39.44 31.01 0.07
N ALA A 30 -38.30 31.47 -0.46
CA ALA A 30 -37.08 30.66 -0.56
C ALA A 30 -36.53 30.41 0.84
N LEU A 31 -36.88 29.26 1.42
CA LEU A 31 -36.27 28.76 2.63
C LEU A 31 -34.85 28.26 2.26
N ALA A 32 -33.87 29.16 2.40
CA ALA A 32 -32.48 28.81 2.26
C ALA A 32 -32.13 27.82 3.38
N ALA A 33 -32.12 26.52 3.07
CA ALA A 33 -31.61 25.50 3.96
C ALA A 33 -30.09 25.69 4.12
N VAL A 34 -29.68 26.34 5.20
CA VAL A 34 -28.30 26.41 5.67
C VAL A 34 -27.96 25.01 6.13
N LEU A 35 -27.35 24.19 5.24
CA LEU A 35 -26.76 22.94 5.62
C LEU A 35 -25.57 23.23 6.55
N PRO A 36 -25.55 22.69 7.78
CA PRO A 36 -24.39 22.83 8.62
C PRO A 36 -23.21 22.16 7.90
N ALA A 37 -22.16 22.93 7.61
CA ALA A 37 -20.89 22.38 7.14
C ALA A 37 -20.35 21.49 8.27
N VAL A 38 -20.46 20.18 8.10
CA VAL A 38 -19.81 19.21 8.98
C VAL A 38 -18.31 19.41 8.78
N PRO A 39 -17.55 19.85 9.80
CA PRO A 39 -16.11 19.95 9.66
C PRO A 39 -15.60 18.54 9.38
N ALA A 40 -14.89 18.35 8.27
CA ALA A 40 -14.14 17.14 7.99
C ALA A 40 -13.00 17.06 9.02
N HIS A 41 -13.27 16.50 10.18
CA HIS A 41 -12.25 16.15 11.15
C HIS A 41 -11.45 15.03 10.48
N GLY A 42 -10.29 15.37 9.93
CA GLY A 42 -9.27 14.40 9.65
C GLY A 42 -9.04 13.66 10.96
N LEU A 43 -9.16 12.32 10.94
CA LEU A 43 -8.84 11.53 12.12
C LEU A 43 -7.38 11.83 12.48
N ASP A 44 -7.16 12.62 13.54
CA ASP A 44 -5.84 12.81 14.12
C ASP A 44 -5.40 11.48 14.70
N ILE A 45 -4.56 10.79 13.93
CA ILE A 45 -3.98 9.52 14.37
C ILE A 45 -2.85 9.88 15.33
N ASP A 46 -3.01 9.53 16.60
CA ASP A 46 -1.92 9.64 17.58
C ASP A 46 -0.76 8.70 17.16
N PRO A 47 0.41 9.25 16.82
CA PRO A 47 1.55 8.44 16.39
C PRO A 47 2.04 7.47 17.47
N ALA A 48 1.91 7.82 18.74
CA ALA A 48 2.34 6.95 19.84
C ALA A 48 1.42 5.74 19.98
N ALA A 49 0.11 5.95 19.90
CA ALA A 49 -0.87 4.87 19.91
C ALA A 49 -0.73 3.95 18.67
N ALA A 50 -0.56 4.52 17.49
CA ALA A 50 -0.33 3.77 16.26
C ALA A 50 0.96 2.94 16.34
N ARG A 51 2.06 3.53 16.86
CA ARG A 51 3.32 2.81 17.09
C ARG A 51 3.12 1.62 18.04
N GLY A 52 2.42 1.82 19.16
CA GLY A 52 2.17 0.78 20.17
C GLY A 52 1.39 -0.42 19.62
N GLN A 53 0.51 -0.19 18.65
CA GLN A 53 -0.28 -1.24 18.01
C GLN A 53 0.49 -1.97 16.89
N LEU A 54 1.31 -1.26 16.13
CA LEU A 54 1.95 -1.78 14.92
C LEU A 54 3.36 -2.32 15.17
N LEU A 55 4.09 -1.81 16.18
CA LEU A 55 5.42 -2.28 16.51
C LEU A 55 5.35 -3.58 17.32
N LEU A 56 5.82 -4.67 16.73
CA LEU A 56 5.81 -5.98 17.37
C LEU A 56 6.95 -6.10 18.38
N PRO A 57 6.69 -6.64 19.58
CA PRO A 57 7.73 -6.83 20.61
C PRO A 57 8.68 -7.98 20.29
N THR A 58 8.23 -8.95 19.48
CA THR A 58 8.99 -10.12 19.07
C THR A 58 8.90 -10.33 17.56
N GLU A 59 9.92 -10.94 16.98
CA GLU A 59 9.90 -11.28 15.57
C GLU A 59 8.81 -12.30 15.29
N PRO A 60 7.90 -12.06 14.33
CA PRO A 60 6.86 -13.02 13.97
C PRO A 60 7.46 -14.21 13.22
N ASP A 61 6.92 -15.41 13.53
CA ASP A 61 7.34 -16.66 12.90
C ASP A 61 6.98 -16.72 11.41
N GLY A 62 7.68 -17.58 10.67
CA GLY A 62 7.37 -17.87 9.28
C GLY A 62 7.79 -16.79 8.31
N ALA A 63 8.72 -15.92 8.68
CA ALA A 63 9.26 -14.88 7.81
C ALA A 63 9.91 -15.49 6.56
N VAL A 64 9.47 -15.03 5.39
CA VAL A 64 10.00 -15.43 4.08
C VAL A 64 10.67 -14.25 3.39
N THR A 65 11.54 -14.53 2.42
CA THR A 65 12.15 -13.49 1.60
C THR A 65 11.17 -12.96 0.55
N PRO A 66 11.36 -11.73 0.03
CA PRO A 66 10.59 -11.21 -1.09
C PRO A 66 10.58 -12.13 -2.31
N THR A 67 11.68 -12.80 -2.62
CA THR A 67 11.76 -13.79 -3.71
C THR A 67 10.84 -14.99 -3.46
N ALA A 68 10.87 -15.56 -2.26
CA ALA A 68 10.01 -16.69 -1.91
C ALA A 68 8.52 -16.29 -1.86
N ALA A 69 8.22 -15.09 -1.35
CA ALA A 69 6.87 -14.56 -1.34
C ALA A 69 6.31 -14.32 -2.75
N LYS A 70 7.12 -13.76 -3.65
CA LYS A 70 6.73 -13.53 -5.06
C LYS A 70 6.28 -14.81 -5.77
N GLN A 71 6.84 -15.97 -5.40
CA GLN A 71 6.46 -17.27 -5.99
C GLN A 71 5.10 -17.78 -5.51
N LYS A 72 4.64 -17.34 -4.34
CA LYS A 72 3.41 -17.80 -3.69
C LYS A 72 2.26 -16.83 -3.81
N LEU A 73 2.55 -15.52 -3.79
CA LEU A 73 1.54 -14.47 -3.84
C LEU A 73 0.87 -14.38 -5.21
N THR A 74 -0.41 -14.07 -5.18
CA THR A 74 -1.27 -13.85 -6.34
C THR A 74 -1.89 -12.44 -6.27
N LYS A 75 -2.84 -12.15 -7.16
CA LYS A 75 -3.64 -10.91 -7.10
C LYS A 75 -4.62 -10.87 -5.93
N THR A 76 -4.92 -12.03 -5.33
CA THR A 76 -5.78 -12.11 -4.14
C THR A 76 -4.94 -11.88 -2.90
N PRO A 77 -5.37 -11.01 -1.96
CA PRO A 77 -4.66 -10.77 -0.71
C PRO A 77 -4.45 -12.07 0.08
N GLN A 78 -3.23 -12.29 0.54
CA GLN A 78 -2.84 -13.45 1.34
C GLN A 78 -1.98 -12.99 2.51
N THR A 79 -2.20 -13.58 3.68
CA THR A 79 -1.36 -13.30 4.85
C THR A 79 0.06 -13.77 4.60
N VAL A 80 1.02 -12.87 4.83
CA VAL A 80 2.43 -13.14 4.67
C VAL A 80 3.26 -12.41 5.72
N VAL A 81 4.37 -13.01 6.12
CA VAL A 81 5.41 -12.39 6.94
C VAL A 81 6.66 -12.27 6.07
N LEU A 82 7.11 -11.03 5.84
CA LEU A 82 8.25 -10.73 4.97
C LEU A 82 9.42 -10.21 5.77
N ALA A 83 10.58 -10.83 5.61
CA ALA A 83 11.85 -10.29 6.09
C ALA A 83 12.56 -9.55 4.94
N GLY A 84 12.94 -8.30 5.19
CA GLY A 84 13.61 -7.48 4.18
C GLY A 84 14.42 -6.35 4.79
N ARG A 85 15.19 -5.69 3.95
CA ARG A 85 15.96 -4.50 4.28
C ARG A 85 15.27 -3.27 3.70
N VAL A 86 15.11 -2.25 4.50
CA VAL A 86 14.56 -0.96 4.04
C VAL A 86 15.49 -0.36 2.99
N GLY A 87 15.00 -0.27 1.77
CA GLY A 87 15.80 0.20 0.63
C GLY A 87 14.99 0.21 -0.67
N ALA A 88 15.44 1.01 -1.63
CA ALA A 88 14.87 1.07 -2.96
C ALA A 88 15.99 1.25 -3.99
N ARG A 89 15.72 0.90 -5.24
CA ARG A 89 16.71 0.98 -6.32
C ARG A 89 16.88 2.43 -6.76
N GLY A 90 17.95 3.08 -6.31
CA GLY A 90 18.33 4.42 -6.78
C GLY A 90 17.41 5.57 -6.34
N MET A 91 16.49 5.33 -5.39
CA MET A 91 15.58 6.34 -4.88
C MET A 91 15.46 6.25 -3.35
N ASP A 92 14.85 7.25 -2.72
CA ASP A 92 14.48 7.18 -1.31
C ASP A 92 13.44 6.06 -1.10
N PRO A 93 13.66 5.11 -0.18
CA PRO A 93 12.70 4.06 0.12
C PRO A 93 11.46 4.55 0.86
N PHE A 94 11.43 5.75 1.39
CA PHE A 94 10.33 6.28 2.19
C PHE A 94 9.43 7.21 1.38
N LEU A 95 8.14 7.16 1.69
CA LEU A 95 7.18 8.15 1.22
C LEU A 95 6.98 9.20 2.32
N GLU A 96 7.32 10.45 2.02
CA GLU A 96 7.24 11.55 3.00
C GLU A 96 5.85 11.68 3.62
N ASN A 97 5.83 11.89 4.94
CA ASN A 97 4.61 12.05 5.73
C ASN A 97 3.62 10.89 5.57
N LYS A 98 4.11 9.68 5.29
CA LYS A 98 3.29 8.47 5.22
C LYS A 98 3.99 7.28 5.87
N ALA A 99 3.21 6.43 6.52
CA ALA A 99 3.68 5.14 7.02
C ALA A 99 3.81 4.14 5.85
N SER A 100 4.72 4.45 4.94
CA SER A 100 4.98 3.65 3.74
C SER A 100 6.46 3.68 3.38
N PHE A 101 6.99 2.52 2.99
CA PHE A 101 8.37 2.37 2.57
C PHE A 101 8.55 1.15 1.66
N VAL A 102 9.73 1.05 1.07
CA VAL A 102 10.10 -0.07 0.19
C VAL A 102 11.08 -0.99 0.89
N LEU A 103 10.87 -2.30 0.75
CA LEU A 103 11.80 -3.35 1.16
C LEU A 103 12.47 -3.98 -0.05
N LEU A 104 13.74 -4.30 0.14
CA LEU A 104 14.55 -5.18 -0.72
C LEU A 104 14.85 -6.47 0.02
N GLU A 105 15.21 -7.50 -0.73
CA GLU A 105 15.66 -8.76 -0.15
C GLU A 105 16.99 -8.60 0.59
N ILE A 106 17.07 -9.17 1.79
CA ILE A 106 18.33 -9.26 2.54
C ILE A 106 19.20 -10.30 1.83
N PRO A 107 20.43 -9.94 1.42
CA PRO A 107 21.34 -10.91 0.82
C PRO A 107 21.60 -12.11 1.77
N ALA A 108 21.49 -13.32 1.26
CA ALA A 108 21.69 -14.54 2.05
C ALA A 108 23.16 -14.81 2.40
N ASP A 109 24.10 -14.15 1.70
CA ASP A 109 25.53 -14.35 1.91
C ASP A 109 26.14 -13.34 2.89
N ASP A 110 27.26 -13.72 3.44
CA ASP A 110 28.01 -12.90 4.41
C ASP A 110 28.81 -11.76 3.74
N HIS A 111 28.77 -11.64 2.41
CA HIS A 111 29.48 -10.60 1.69
C HIS A 111 29.07 -9.20 2.14
N ALA A 112 27.75 -8.97 2.27
CA ALA A 112 27.19 -7.70 2.70
C ALA A 112 27.35 -7.41 4.21
N LYS A 113 27.72 -8.41 5.00
CA LYS A 113 27.91 -8.30 6.45
C LYS A 113 29.36 -8.03 6.86
N LYS A 114 30.30 -8.01 5.92
CA LYS A 114 31.72 -7.79 6.24
C LYS A 114 31.92 -6.42 6.83
N PRO A 115 32.69 -6.27 7.93
CA PRO A 115 33.01 -4.96 8.51
C PRO A 115 33.62 -4.03 7.45
N GLY A 116 33.14 -2.79 7.39
CA GLY A 116 33.60 -1.80 6.41
C GLY A 116 33.09 -1.98 4.98
N HIS A 117 32.20 -2.97 4.73
CA HIS A 117 31.62 -3.17 3.41
C HIS A 117 30.54 -2.11 3.09
N ASP A 118 30.79 -1.35 2.03
CA ASP A 118 29.82 -0.36 1.52
C ASP A 118 28.91 -1.02 0.46
N ASN A 119 27.70 -1.38 0.88
CA ASN A 119 26.70 -1.99 0.01
C ASN A 119 26.30 -1.08 -1.16
N ASP A 120 26.29 0.23 -0.94
CA ASP A 120 25.86 1.21 -1.95
C ASP A 120 26.94 1.42 -3.04
N ASN A 121 28.21 1.14 -2.75
CA ASN A 121 29.31 1.27 -3.70
C ASN A 121 29.83 -0.06 -4.25
N CYS A 122 29.48 -1.20 -3.65
CA CYS A 122 29.91 -2.51 -4.12
C CYS A 122 29.20 -2.90 -5.44
N PRO A 123 29.95 -3.19 -6.55
CA PRO A 123 29.35 -3.57 -7.84
C PRO A 123 28.49 -4.83 -7.76
N PHE A 124 28.89 -5.81 -6.93
CA PHE A 124 28.14 -7.06 -6.74
C PHE A 124 26.82 -6.81 -6.00
N CYS A 125 26.85 -5.98 -4.95
CA CYS A 125 25.64 -5.60 -4.21
C CYS A 125 24.68 -4.79 -5.10
N LYS A 126 25.20 -3.84 -5.88
CA LYS A 126 24.39 -3.09 -6.86
C LYS A 126 23.70 -4.00 -7.88
N LYS A 127 24.45 -4.93 -8.48
CA LYS A 127 23.90 -5.89 -9.46
C LYS A 127 22.82 -6.76 -8.83
N ARG A 128 23.03 -7.24 -7.60
CA ARG A 128 22.06 -8.05 -6.86
C ARG A 128 20.81 -7.24 -6.53
N GLN A 129 20.96 -6.05 -5.98
CA GLN A 129 19.86 -5.14 -5.69
C GLN A 129 19.05 -4.78 -6.94
N ALA A 130 19.70 -4.60 -8.09
CA ALA A 130 19.03 -4.31 -9.35
C ALA A 130 18.04 -5.41 -9.78
N ASN A 131 18.27 -6.65 -9.39
CA ASN A 131 17.44 -7.80 -9.75
C ASN A 131 16.53 -8.28 -8.59
N ALA A 132 16.76 -7.80 -7.36
CA ALA A 132 15.97 -8.22 -6.21
C ALA A 132 14.51 -7.76 -6.34
N PRO A 133 13.51 -8.57 -5.95
CA PRO A 133 12.13 -8.13 -5.87
C PRO A 133 12.01 -6.96 -4.88
N MET A 134 11.21 -5.96 -5.27
CA MET A 134 10.81 -4.86 -4.37
C MET A 134 9.47 -5.18 -3.75
N THR A 135 9.31 -4.80 -2.50
CA THR A 135 8.03 -4.84 -1.78
C THR A 135 7.67 -3.43 -1.32
N ALA A 136 6.55 -2.92 -1.80
CA ALA A 136 5.98 -1.69 -1.28
C ALA A 136 5.15 -2.02 -0.04
N VAL A 137 5.54 -1.48 1.09
CA VAL A 137 4.87 -1.65 2.39
C VAL A 137 4.07 -0.40 2.72
N GLN A 138 2.84 -0.57 3.17
CA GLN A 138 1.99 0.51 3.67
C GLN A 138 1.24 0.08 4.93
N PHE A 139 1.06 1.00 5.86
CA PHE A 139 0.24 0.83 7.04
C PHE A 139 -1.00 1.70 6.92
N LEU A 140 -2.17 1.07 7.07
CA LEU A 140 -3.45 1.77 6.94
C LEU A 140 -3.99 2.13 8.33
N GLY A 141 -4.58 3.31 8.40
CA GLY A 141 -5.37 3.74 9.54
C GLY A 141 -6.79 3.13 9.53
N PRO A 142 -7.59 3.42 10.55
CA PRO A 142 -8.98 2.95 10.65
C PRO A 142 -9.87 3.40 9.49
N ASP A 143 -9.50 4.48 8.81
CA ASP A 143 -10.19 5.03 7.64
C ASP A 143 -9.80 4.34 6.32
N GLY A 144 -8.94 3.32 6.37
CA GLY A 144 -8.42 2.61 5.21
C GLY A 144 -7.41 3.39 4.37
N LYS A 145 -6.97 4.56 4.83
CA LYS A 145 -5.91 5.35 4.18
C LYS A 145 -4.56 5.09 4.84
N VAL A 146 -3.50 5.35 4.08
CA VAL A 146 -2.13 5.26 4.64
C VAL A 146 -1.99 6.27 5.77
N ILE A 147 -1.52 5.80 6.93
CA ILE A 147 -1.29 6.63 8.12
C ILE A 147 -0.42 7.83 7.74
N PRO A 148 -0.87 9.09 8.01
CA PRO A 148 -0.17 10.31 7.59
C PRO A 148 0.98 10.68 8.53
N VAL A 149 1.81 9.71 8.87
CA VAL A 149 3.01 9.86 9.70
C VAL A 149 4.17 9.19 8.98
N ASP A 150 5.32 9.88 8.91
CA ASP A 150 6.52 9.32 8.29
C ASP A 150 6.94 8.02 9.00
N ALA A 151 7.17 6.95 8.21
CA ALA A 151 7.55 5.63 8.74
C ALA A 151 8.85 5.68 9.57
N ARG A 152 9.78 6.57 9.23
CA ARG A 152 11.03 6.79 9.98
C ARG A 152 10.74 7.25 11.41
N LYS A 153 9.80 8.19 11.56
CA LYS A 153 9.37 8.72 12.87
C LYS A 153 8.52 7.71 13.63
N LEU A 154 7.63 7.02 12.91
CA LEU A 154 6.68 6.08 13.51
C LEU A 154 7.39 4.85 14.09
N PHE A 155 8.35 4.26 13.35
CA PHE A 155 8.98 3.00 13.73
C PHE A 155 10.45 3.13 14.15
N GLY A 156 11.10 4.29 13.96
CA GLY A 156 12.52 4.47 14.23
C GLY A 156 13.43 3.75 13.22
N ILE A 157 12.95 3.54 12.00
CA ILE A 157 13.69 2.87 10.92
C ILE A 157 14.38 3.87 10.00
N GLN A 158 15.41 3.41 9.34
CA GLN A 158 16.16 4.18 8.34
C GLN A 158 16.53 3.29 7.15
N LYS A 159 17.02 3.89 6.06
CA LYS A 159 17.58 3.13 4.94
C LYS A 159 18.66 2.18 5.47
N GLY A 160 18.58 0.91 5.09
CA GLY A 160 19.48 -0.14 5.56
C GLY A 160 18.98 -0.90 6.79
N SER A 161 17.92 -0.46 7.48
CA SER A 161 17.33 -1.21 8.59
C SER A 161 16.77 -2.56 8.11
N ASP A 162 17.09 -3.63 8.82
CA ASP A 162 16.50 -4.95 8.60
C ASP A 162 15.22 -5.07 9.42
N VAL A 163 14.13 -5.42 8.77
CA VAL A 163 12.80 -5.50 9.40
C VAL A 163 12.06 -6.76 8.97
N VAL A 164 11.11 -7.17 9.81
CA VAL A 164 10.13 -8.21 9.49
C VAL A 164 8.75 -7.60 9.56
N VAL A 165 7.99 -7.71 8.47
CA VAL A 165 6.67 -7.08 8.34
C VAL A 165 5.63 -8.16 8.10
N ARG A 166 4.56 -8.12 8.88
CA ARG A 166 3.40 -9.01 8.74
C ARG A 166 2.25 -8.23 8.12
N GLY A 167 1.45 -8.88 7.26
CA GLY A 167 0.27 -8.25 6.65
C GLY A 167 -0.33 -9.05 5.50
N GLN A 168 -1.14 -8.36 4.70
CA GLN A 168 -1.78 -8.90 3.50
C GLN A 168 -0.96 -8.52 2.27
N GLY A 169 -0.39 -9.52 1.61
CA GLY A 169 0.43 -9.36 0.42
C GLY A 169 -0.32 -9.69 -0.85
N VAL A 170 -0.09 -8.92 -1.91
CA VAL A 170 -0.55 -9.21 -3.27
C VAL A 170 0.60 -9.04 -4.26
N PHE A 171 0.58 -9.83 -5.33
CA PHE A 171 1.53 -9.71 -6.43
C PHE A 171 0.84 -9.90 -7.78
N ASP A 172 0.98 -8.93 -8.67
CA ASP A 172 0.52 -9.02 -10.05
C ASP A 172 1.69 -8.90 -11.03
N ALA A 173 2.07 -10.02 -11.65
CA ALA A 173 3.14 -10.06 -12.64
C ALA A 173 2.81 -9.30 -13.95
N LYS A 174 1.54 -8.93 -14.17
CA LYS A 174 1.10 -8.22 -15.39
C LYS A 174 1.24 -6.71 -15.29
N LEU A 175 1.56 -6.17 -14.11
CA LEU A 175 1.81 -4.74 -13.95
C LEU A 175 3.10 -4.33 -14.67
N ALA A 176 3.14 -3.10 -15.19
CA ALA A 176 4.33 -2.54 -15.85
C ALA A 176 5.57 -2.54 -14.93
N ILE A 177 5.36 -2.33 -13.63
CA ILE A 177 6.38 -2.47 -12.59
C ILE A 177 5.85 -3.50 -11.58
N PRO A 178 6.22 -4.78 -11.70
CA PRO A 178 5.74 -5.82 -10.82
C PRO A 178 6.43 -5.75 -9.46
N VAL A 179 5.76 -5.15 -8.48
CA VAL A 179 6.20 -5.10 -7.08
C VAL A 179 5.21 -5.88 -6.20
N ILE A 180 5.71 -6.47 -5.11
CA ILE A 180 4.84 -6.99 -4.07
C ILE A 180 4.24 -5.78 -3.34
N GLN A 181 2.92 -5.76 -3.20
CA GLN A 181 2.23 -4.76 -2.38
C GLN A 181 1.84 -5.43 -1.06
N LEU A 182 2.27 -4.86 0.06
CA LEU A 182 2.01 -5.37 1.39
C LEU A 182 1.27 -4.33 2.22
N THR A 183 0.02 -4.61 2.55
CA THR A 183 -0.73 -3.87 3.55
C THR A 183 -0.44 -4.48 4.91
N ALA A 184 0.38 -3.77 5.68
CA ALA A 184 0.96 -4.28 6.91
C ALA A 184 0.07 -4.01 8.13
N ASP A 185 0.03 -4.99 9.03
CA ASP A 185 -0.62 -4.94 10.34
C ASP A 185 0.37 -5.03 11.51
N GLY A 186 1.66 -5.27 11.22
CA GLY A 186 2.71 -5.31 12.22
C GLY A 186 4.11 -5.24 11.62
N ILE A 187 5.03 -4.64 12.36
CA ILE A 187 6.45 -4.55 12.00
C ILE A 187 7.33 -4.87 13.21
N TYR A 188 8.35 -5.68 12.99
CA TYR A 188 9.44 -5.92 13.93
C TYR A 188 10.73 -5.35 13.34
N VAL A 189 11.45 -4.54 14.11
CA VAL A 189 12.72 -3.96 13.69
C VAL A 189 13.85 -4.80 14.29
N ARG A 190 14.63 -5.45 13.43
CA ARG A 190 15.79 -6.22 13.88
C ARG A 190 16.87 -5.27 14.39
N LYS A 191 17.48 -5.61 15.54
CA LYS A 191 18.66 -4.89 16.00
C LYS A 191 19.82 -5.16 15.03
N PRO A 192 20.68 -4.14 14.76
CA PRO A 192 21.93 -4.42 14.05
C PRO A 192 22.68 -5.55 14.75
N ALA A 193 23.26 -6.47 13.99
CA ALA A 193 24.21 -7.43 14.54
C ALA A 193 25.42 -6.64 15.06
N GLU A 194 25.72 -6.78 16.36
CA GLU A 194 26.93 -6.25 16.99
C GLU A 194 28.18 -6.94 16.46
#